data_110ec6820d82aa2d6bc77456b2cab6bc
#
_entry.id   110ec6820d82aa2d6bc77456b2cab6bc
#
_cell.length_a   1.000
_cell.length_b   1.000
_cell.length_c   1.000
_cell.angle_alpha   90.00
_cell.angle_beta   90.00
_cell.angle_gamma   90.00
#
_symmetry.space_group_name_H-M   'P 1'
#
loop_
_entity.id
_entity.type
_entity.pdbx_description
1 polymer ?
#
loop_
_entity_poly.entity_id
_entity_poly.type
_entity_poly.pdbx_seq_one_letter_code
_entity_poly.pdbx_strand_id
1 'polypeptide(L)'
;MGEQMMEQKKYSDYLQILKEELVPAMGCTEPIAIAYAAAKAREVLGKMPEKVIAKCSGNIIKNAMCVTVPNTGDLVGIKASSIIGVLAGDSSKELEVINEVKEEHIKEANKLMNEEYCFVERLESDIQLHIVMEVYNGNESASVEIKYAHNNISKVIKNGEVLFEGNEDPSKYLGVFIDRSILNVNDIFEFANTVDIKHIKELLDMQIN
;
A
#
# COMPACT_ATOMS: atom_id res chain seq x y z
N MET A 1 -40.92 20.52 -11.42
CA MET A 1 -39.57 20.34 -12.05
C MET A 1 -39.28 18.86 -11.93
N GLY A 2 -39.30 18.11 -13.06
CA GLY A 2 -39.07 16.68 -13.05
C GLY A 2 -37.59 16.44 -12.68
N GLU A 3 -37.36 15.72 -11.62
CA GLU A 3 -36.03 15.16 -11.31
C GLU A 3 -35.66 14.23 -12.47
N GLN A 4 -34.72 14.67 -13.27
CA GLN A 4 -34.12 13.85 -14.31
C GLN A 4 -33.24 12.84 -13.57
N MET A 5 -33.75 11.63 -13.36
CA MET A 5 -32.98 10.55 -12.74
C MET A 5 -31.73 10.27 -13.57
N MET A 6 -30.59 10.18 -12.93
CA MET A 6 -29.31 9.79 -13.55
C MET A 6 -29.52 8.56 -14.43
N GLU A 7 -28.94 8.56 -15.63
CA GLU A 7 -29.01 7.42 -16.54
C GLU A 7 -28.49 6.15 -15.84
N GLN A 8 -29.23 5.05 -15.97
CA GLN A 8 -28.93 3.82 -15.20
C GLN A 8 -27.51 3.28 -15.41
N LYS A 9 -26.96 3.44 -16.62
CA LYS A 9 -25.57 3.06 -16.91
C LYS A 9 -24.61 3.92 -16.11
N LYS A 10 -24.79 5.24 -16.11
CA LYS A 10 -23.96 6.19 -15.38
C LYS A 10 -24.01 5.94 -13.86
N TYR A 11 -25.20 5.68 -13.35
CA TYR A 11 -25.38 5.28 -11.93
C TYR A 11 -24.58 4.02 -11.58
N SER A 12 -24.65 3.00 -12.43
CA SER A 12 -23.87 1.75 -12.26
C SER A 12 -22.36 2.01 -12.32
N ASP A 13 -21.92 2.85 -13.25
CA ASP A 13 -20.51 3.20 -13.42
C ASP A 13 -19.99 3.94 -12.17
N TYR A 14 -20.77 4.87 -11.58
CA TYR A 14 -20.40 5.56 -10.34
C TYR A 14 -20.32 4.64 -9.13
N LEU A 15 -21.25 3.67 -9.01
CA LEU A 15 -21.16 2.64 -7.97
C LEU A 15 -19.90 1.79 -8.11
N GLN A 16 -19.55 1.43 -9.35
CA GLN A 16 -18.36 0.64 -9.61
C GLN A 16 -17.09 1.43 -9.30
N ILE A 17 -17.04 2.73 -9.66
CA ILE A 17 -15.94 3.63 -9.31
C ILE A 17 -15.74 3.69 -7.80
N LEU A 18 -16.80 3.81 -7.00
CA LEU A 18 -16.68 3.80 -5.54
C LEU A 18 -16.08 2.49 -5.03
N LYS A 19 -16.47 1.34 -5.58
CA LYS A 19 -15.91 0.03 -5.20
C LYS A 19 -14.45 -0.13 -5.58
N GLU A 20 -14.02 0.49 -6.67
CA GLU A 20 -12.63 0.47 -7.12
C GLU A 20 -11.73 1.38 -6.26
N GLU A 21 -12.25 2.52 -5.79
CA GLU A 21 -11.48 3.52 -5.06
C GLU A 21 -11.47 3.30 -3.54
N LEU A 22 -12.54 2.73 -2.99
CA LEU A 22 -12.66 2.54 -1.54
C LEU A 22 -12.15 1.16 -1.15
N VAL A 23 -10.93 1.11 -0.61
CA VAL A 23 -10.28 -0.10 -0.09
C VAL A 23 -10.00 0.09 1.40
N PRO A 24 -10.22 -0.94 2.24
CA PRO A 24 -9.83 -0.89 3.64
C PRO A 24 -8.32 -0.68 3.78
N ALA A 25 -7.93 0.24 4.66
CA ALA A 25 -6.53 0.47 5.00
C ALA A 25 -6.43 0.96 6.45
N MET A 26 -5.33 0.63 7.13
CA MET A 26 -5.12 0.94 8.55
C MET A 26 -4.65 2.37 8.82
N GLY A 27 -4.81 3.29 7.91
CA GLY A 27 -4.34 4.66 8.01
C GLY A 27 -3.60 5.11 6.77
N CYS A 28 -2.48 5.85 6.94
CA CYS A 28 -1.71 6.33 5.79
C CYS A 28 -1.11 5.16 4.99
N THR A 29 -1.44 5.10 3.71
CA THR A 29 -1.14 3.95 2.86
C THR A 29 0.33 3.82 2.46
N GLU A 30 1.10 4.89 2.42
CA GLU A 30 2.52 4.84 2.07
C GLU A 30 3.36 4.09 3.12
N PRO A 31 3.28 4.38 4.44
CA PRO A 31 3.94 3.56 5.46
C PRO A 31 3.51 2.09 5.42
N ILE A 32 2.23 1.83 5.16
CA ILE A 32 1.68 0.48 5.06
C ILE A 32 2.27 -0.27 3.86
N ALA A 33 2.33 0.36 2.67
CA ALA A 33 2.92 -0.26 1.47
C ALA A 33 4.41 -0.59 1.68
N ILE A 34 5.16 0.28 2.36
CA ILE A 34 6.56 0.03 2.73
C ILE A 34 6.65 -1.17 3.68
N ALA A 35 5.80 -1.24 4.71
CA ALA A 35 5.76 -2.36 5.63
C ALA A 35 5.35 -3.65 4.93
N TYR A 36 4.41 -3.59 3.99
CA TYR A 36 3.98 -4.73 3.17
C TYR A 36 5.11 -5.27 2.30
N ALA A 37 5.83 -4.39 1.60
CA ALA A 37 7.02 -4.78 0.83
C ALA A 37 8.07 -5.46 1.72
N ALA A 38 8.29 -4.94 2.93
CA ALA A 38 9.27 -5.47 3.88
C ALA A 38 8.86 -6.84 4.45
N ALA A 39 7.59 -7.00 4.82
CA ALA A 39 7.04 -8.27 5.28
C ALA A 39 7.15 -9.35 4.19
N LYS A 40 6.77 -9.01 2.96
CA LYS A 40 6.86 -9.92 1.82
C LYS A 40 8.31 -10.28 1.48
N ALA A 41 9.23 -9.32 1.51
CA ALA A 41 10.65 -9.58 1.27
C ALA A 41 11.24 -10.53 2.33
N ARG A 42 10.90 -10.35 3.63
CA ARG A 42 11.27 -11.30 4.70
C ARG A 42 10.68 -12.69 4.46
N GLU A 43 9.39 -12.78 4.09
CA GLU A 43 8.74 -14.06 3.76
C GLU A 43 9.48 -14.80 2.65
N VAL A 44 9.83 -14.10 1.56
CA VAL A 44 10.58 -14.66 0.42
C VAL A 44 11.98 -15.08 0.84
N LEU A 45 12.67 -14.28 1.67
CA LEU A 45 13.98 -14.64 2.23
C LEU A 45 13.88 -15.92 3.06
N GLY A 46 12.79 -16.11 3.82
CA GLY A 46 12.49 -17.27 4.65
C GLY A 46 13.12 -17.23 6.05
N LYS A 47 13.72 -16.10 6.44
CA LYS A 47 14.36 -15.86 7.74
C LYS A 47 14.41 -14.36 8.05
N MET A 48 14.77 -14.02 9.30
CA MET A 48 15.00 -12.62 9.67
C MET A 48 16.22 -12.07 8.93
N PRO A 49 16.09 -10.92 8.25
CA PRO A 49 17.23 -10.28 7.61
C PRO A 49 18.18 -9.65 8.63
N GLU A 50 19.46 -9.57 8.27
CA GLU A 50 20.50 -8.83 8.99
C GLU A 50 20.61 -7.38 8.48
N LYS A 51 20.11 -7.13 7.27
CA LYS A 51 20.14 -5.80 6.63
C LYS A 51 18.92 -5.61 5.75
N VAL A 52 18.40 -4.39 5.78
CA VAL A 52 17.25 -3.95 4.97
C VAL A 52 17.61 -2.69 4.17
N ILE A 53 17.22 -2.61 2.90
CA ILE A 53 17.37 -1.41 2.08
C ILE A 53 16.01 -1.08 1.47
N ALA A 54 15.46 0.05 1.86
CA ALA A 54 14.22 0.59 1.30
C ALA A 54 14.55 1.64 0.23
N LYS A 55 14.29 1.34 -1.04
CA LYS A 55 14.45 2.26 -2.15
C LYS A 55 13.07 2.79 -2.53
N CYS A 56 12.88 4.11 -2.49
CA CYS A 56 11.58 4.74 -2.68
C CYS A 56 11.68 5.88 -3.70
N SER A 57 10.64 6.03 -4.54
CA SER A 57 10.50 7.19 -5.41
C SER A 57 10.41 8.49 -4.59
N GLY A 58 10.74 9.61 -5.20
CA GLY A 58 10.69 10.92 -4.53
C GLY A 58 9.31 11.26 -3.94
N ASN A 59 8.24 10.81 -4.58
CA ASN A 59 6.88 11.02 -4.09
C ASN A 59 6.60 10.19 -2.82
N ILE A 60 7.00 8.93 -2.79
CA ILE A 60 6.88 8.07 -1.59
C ILE A 60 7.73 8.66 -0.44
N ILE A 61 8.95 9.09 -0.71
CA ILE A 61 9.80 9.72 0.33
C ILE A 61 9.11 10.95 0.91
N LYS A 62 8.61 11.85 0.06
CA LYS A 62 7.90 13.07 0.49
C LYS A 62 6.69 12.75 1.37
N ASN A 63 5.91 11.73 1.01
CA ASN A 63 4.67 11.41 1.69
C ASN A 63 4.87 10.57 2.97
N ALA A 64 5.90 9.71 3.01
CA ALA A 64 6.11 8.78 4.13
C ALA A 64 7.10 9.27 5.19
N MET A 65 8.01 10.21 4.87
CA MET A 65 9.17 10.54 5.71
C MET A 65 8.81 11.00 7.13
N CYS A 66 7.70 11.70 7.30
CA CYS A 66 7.27 12.27 8.59
C CYS A 66 5.91 11.71 9.05
N VAL A 67 5.48 10.59 8.51
CA VAL A 67 4.18 9.99 8.84
C VAL A 67 4.36 8.92 9.90
N THR A 68 3.51 8.95 10.92
CA THR A 68 3.46 7.92 11.96
C THR A 68 3.04 6.59 11.35
N VAL A 69 3.77 5.53 11.70
CA VAL A 69 3.44 4.17 11.30
C VAL A 69 2.25 3.68 12.14
N PRO A 70 1.14 3.25 11.53
CA PRO A 70 -0.02 2.78 12.29
C PRO A 70 0.33 1.69 13.30
N ASN A 71 -0.38 1.63 14.42
CA ASN A 71 -0.22 0.66 15.51
C ASN A 71 1.14 0.66 16.23
N THR A 72 1.99 1.66 16.01
CA THR A 72 3.33 1.71 16.64
C THR A 72 3.50 2.80 17.68
N GLY A 73 2.43 3.57 17.95
CA GLY A 73 2.48 4.73 18.82
C GLY A 73 3.15 5.93 18.15
N ASP A 74 4.44 6.05 18.22
CA ASP A 74 5.22 7.22 17.79
C ASP A 74 6.31 6.94 16.74
N LEU A 75 6.45 5.71 16.25
CA LEU A 75 7.42 5.41 15.20
C LEU A 75 7.04 6.11 13.90
N VAL A 76 8.01 6.76 13.26
CA VAL A 76 7.79 7.64 12.10
C VAL A 76 8.72 7.30 10.95
N GLY A 77 8.17 7.34 9.75
CA GLY A 77 8.94 7.36 8.52
C GLY A 77 9.23 6.02 7.89
N ILE A 78 9.96 6.06 6.78
CA ILE A 78 10.26 4.91 5.92
C ILE A 78 11.05 3.83 6.65
N LYS A 79 12.08 4.23 7.41
CA LYS A 79 12.93 3.31 8.18
C LYS A 79 12.09 2.52 9.19
N ALA A 80 11.23 3.22 9.94
CA ALA A 80 10.33 2.60 10.91
C ALA A 80 9.34 1.64 10.25
N SER A 81 8.71 2.05 9.15
CA SER A 81 7.79 1.20 8.38
C SER A 81 8.46 -0.08 7.90
N SER A 82 9.68 0.03 7.37
CA SER A 82 10.46 -1.11 6.88
C SER A 82 10.78 -2.09 8.02
N ILE A 83 11.26 -1.57 9.15
CA ILE A 83 11.64 -2.39 10.31
C ILE A 83 10.40 -3.08 10.91
N ILE A 84 9.29 -2.36 11.11
CA ILE A 84 8.05 -2.94 11.64
C ILE A 84 7.49 -3.99 10.68
N GLY A 85 7.52 -3.74 9.36
CA GLY A 85 7.12 -4.73 8.36
C GLY A 85 7.95 -6.02 8.45
N VAL A 86 9.25 -5.90 8.63
CA VAL A 86 10.15 -7.07 8.83
C VAL A 86 9.86 -7.78 10.16
N LEU A 87 9.66 -7.06 11.26
CA LEU A 87 9.51 -7.66 12.59
C LEU A 87 8.15 -8.30 12.81
N ALA A 88 7.09 -7.64 12.42
CA ALA A 88 5.71 -7.98 12.80
C ALA A 88 4.76 -8.19 11.60
N GLY A 89 5.17 -7.85 10.38
CA GLY A 89 4.28 -7.85 9.23
C GLY A 89 3.81 -9.25 8.82
N ASP A 90 2.53 -9.39 8.55
CA ASP A 90 1.92 -10.55 7.88
C ASP A 90 1.56 -10.15 6.45
N SER A 91 2.37 -10.60 5.49
CA SER A 91 2.22 -10.19 4.09
C SER A 91 0.92 -10.71 3.44
N SER A 92 0.26 -11.70 4.02
CA SER A 92 -1.03 -12.21 3.54
C SER A 92 -2.18 -11.23 3.76
N LYS A 93 -1.98 -10.23 4.63
CA LYS A 93 -2.98 -9.22 4.98
C LYS A 93 -2.86 -7.93 4.17
N GLU A 94 -1.96 -7.85 3.20
CA GLU A 94 -1.74 -6.70 2.31
C GLU A 94 -1.69 -5.35 3.05
N LEU A 95 -2.67 -4.46 2.88
CA LEU A 95 -2.71 -3.14 3.53
C LEU A 95 -3.10 -3.18 5.02
N GLU A 96 -3.37 -4.35 5.56
CA GLU A 96 -3.53 -4.61 7.00
C GLU A 96 -2.31 -5.35 7.60
N VAL A 97 -1.20 -5.38 6.88
CA VAL A 97 0.03 -6.14 7.15
C VAL A 97 0.58 -5.98 8.58
N ILE A 98 0.42 -4.84 9.22
CA ILE A 98 0.90 -4.54 10.57
C ILE A 98 -0.23 -4.48 11.63
N ASN A 99 -1.33 -5.17 11.38
CA ASN A 99 -2.48 -5.19 12.30
C ASN A 99 -2.13 -5.80 13.67
N GLU A 100 -1.18 -6.73 13.71
CA GLU A 100 -0.81 -7.48 14.91
C GLU A 100 0.52 -7.02 15.56
N VAL A 101 0.88 -5.74 15.38
CA VAL A 101 2.05 -5.16 16.05
C VAL A 101 1.84 -5.18 17.57
N LYS A 102 2.89 -5.63 18.30
CA LYS A 102 2.91 -5.72 19.77
C LYS A 102 3.99 -4.82 20.32
N GLU A 103 3.92 -4.51 21.62
CA GLU A 103 4.94 -3.70 22.31
C GLU A 103 6.37 -4.25 22.17
N GLU A 104 6.54 -5.56 22.12
CA GLU A 104 7.84 -6.21 21.92
C GLU A 104 8.46 -5.85 20.56
N HIS A 105 7.62 -5.80 19.50
CA HIS A 105 8.05 -5.40 18.16
C HIS A 105 8.45 -3.92 18.11
N ILE A 106 7.71 -3.06 18.82
CA ILE A 106 8.01 -1.62 18.92
C ILE A 106 9.34 -1.39 19.65
N LYS A 107 9.58 -2.12 20.75
CA LYS A 107 10.85 -2.05 21.50
C LYS A 107 12.03 -2.47 20.64
N GLU A 108 11.92 -3.58 19.93
CA GLU A 108 12.99 -4.05 19.04
C GLU A 108 13.17 -3.10 17.84
N ALA A 109 12.08 -2.58 17.29
CA ALA A 109 12.15 -1.58 16.21
C ALA A 109 12.91 -0.33 16.65
N ASN A 110 12.64 0.20 17.85
CA ASN A 110 13.36 1.34 18.42
C ASN A 110 14.87 1.08 18.55
N LYS A 111 15.27 -0.14 18.91
CA LYS A 111 16.67 -0.53 18.96
C LYS A 111 17.28 -0.54 17.57
N LEU A 112 16.64 -1.23 16.60
CA LEU A 112 17.12 -1.35 15.22
C LEU A 112 17.14 0.00 14.47
N MET A 113 16.27 0.95 14.86
CA MET A 113 16.30 2.32 14.32
C MET A 113 17.63 3.05 14.59
N ASN A 114 18.30 2.72 15.69
CA ASN A 114 19.58 3.32 16.10
C ASN A 114 20.80 2.56 15.56
N GLU A 115 20.58 1.42 14.91
CA GLU A 115 21.64 0.58 14.33
C GLU A 115 21.74 0.76 12.80
N GLU A 116 22.82 0.26 12.21
CA GLU A 116 22.99 0.18 10.75
C GLU A 116 22.24 -1.02 10.15
N TYR A 117 20.97 -1.15 10.54
CA TYR A 117 20.11 -2.25 10.14
C TYR A 117 19.28 -1.93 8.88
N CYS A 118 18.69 -0.73 8.82
CA CYS A 118 17.83 -0.32 7.72
C CYS A 118 18.35 0.98 7.08
N PHE A 119 18.52 0.95 5.77
CA PHE A 119 18.95 2.08 4.95
C PHE A 119 17.80 2.52 4.03
N VAL A 120 17.69 3.83 3.84
CA VAL A 120 16.69 4.42 2.95
C VAL A 120 17.43 5.10 1.79
N GLU A 121 17.11 4.72 0.58
CA GLU A 121 17.71 5.25 -0.64
C GLU A 121 16.62 5.85 -1.54
N ARG A 122 17.00 6.90 -2.28
CA ARG A 122 16.14 7.43 -3.31
C ARG A 122 16.24 6.56 -4.57
N LEU A 123 15.07 6.14 -5.06
CA LEU A 123 14.96 5.46 -6.34
C LEU A 123 14.73 6.52 -7.43
N GLU A 124 15.59 6.55 -8.43
CA GLU A 124 15.38 7.38 -9.62
C GLU A 124 14.31 6.69 -10.50
N SER A 125 13.10 7.23 -10.46
CA SER A 125 11.94 6.68 -11.13
C SER A 125 10.92 7.77 -11.42
N ASP A 126 10.34 7.74 -12.62
CA ASP A 126 9.22 8.59 -13.02
C ASP A 126 7.87 8.09 -12.48
N ILE A 127 7.84 6.86 -11.93
CA ILE A 127 6.65 6.27 -11.31
C ILE A 127 6.46 6.88 -9.93
N GLN A 128 5.33 7.53 -9.70
CA GLN A 128 5.06 8.23 -8.44
C GLN A 128 5.04 7.27 -7.23
N LEU A 129 4.33 6.15 -7.35
CA LEU A 129 4.31 5.09 -6.37
C LEU A 129 5.25 3.98 -6.82
N HIS A 130 6.48 3.99 -6.30
CA HIS A 130 7.49 2.99 -6.59
C HIS A 130 8.35 2.73 -5.36
N ILE A 131 8.31 1.49 -4.89
CA ILE A 131 9.05 1.00 -3.73
C ILE A 131 9.80 -0.26 -4.14
N VAL A 132 11.08 -0.35 -3.82
CA VAL A 132 11.87 -1.58 -3.90
C VAL A 132 12.42 -1.85 -2.52
N MET A 133 12.04 -2.99 -1.95
CA MET A 133 12.52 -3.45 -0.65
C MET A 133 13.49 -4.59 -0.83
N GLU A 134 14.72 -4.40 -0.41
CA GLU A 134 15.76 -5.43 -0.44
C GLU A 134 16.11 -5.86 0.99
N VAL A 135 16.23 -7.16 1.20
CA VAL A 135 16.58 -7.75 2.48
C VAL A 135 17.71 -8.77 2.30
N TYR A 136 18.62 -8.82 3.26
CA TYR A 136 19.84 -9.63 3.19
C TYR A 136 20.07 -10.40 4.50
N ASN A 137 20.55 -11.63 4.38
CA ASN A 137 21.07 -12.41 5.48
C ASN A 137 22.23 -13.28 5.00
N GLY A 138 23.47 -12.94 5.39
CA GLY A 138 24.69 -13.54 4.85
C GLY A 138 24.75 -13.38 3.32
N ASN A 139 24.82 -14.50 2.61
CA ASN A 139 24.86 -14.52 1.13
C ASN A 139 23.48 -14.63 0.48
N GLU A 140 22.40 -14.68 1.25
CA GLU A 140 21.05 -14.77 0.73
C GLU A 140 20.40 -13.40 0.68
N SER A 141 19.58 -13.19 -0.33
CA SER A 141 18.84 -11.93 -0.53
C SER A 141 17.44 -12.18 -1.06
N ALA A 142 16.54 -11.26 -0.75
CA ALA A 142 15.25 -11.17 -1.41
C ALA A 142 14.93 -9.72 -1.70
N SER A 143 14.18 -9.48 -2.78
CA SER A 143 13.71 -8.16 -3.17
C SER A 143 12.25 -8.23 -3.58
N VAL A 144 11.48 -7.24 -3.17
CA VAL A 144 10.08 -7.05 -3.54
C VAL A 144 9.90 -5.63 -4.07
N GLU A 145 9.26 -5.53 -5.21
CA GLU A 145 8.95 -4.26 -5.86
C GLU A 145 7.44 -4.03 -5.86
N ILE A 146 7.02 -2.82 -5.47
CA ILE A 146 5.64 -2.34 -5.54
C ILE A 146 5.59 -1.14 -6.48
N LYS A 147 4.67 -1.16 -7.45
CA LYS A 147 4.44 -0.09 -8.42
C LYS A 147 2.95 0.23 -8.56
N TYR A 148 2.65 1.49 -8.84
CA TYR A 148 1.35 2.03 -9.23
C TYR A 148 0.27 2.03 -8.16
N ALA A 149 0.08 0.94 -7.42
CA ALA A 149 -0.86 0.84 -6.31
C ALA A 149 -0.16 0.29 -5.06
N HIS A 150 -0.63 0.65 -3.87
CA HIS A 150 0.04 0.38 -2.58
C HIS A 150 0.14 -1.12 -2.25
N ASN A 151 -0.74 -1.96 -2.79
CA ASN A 151 -0.72 -3.41 -2.62
C ASN A 151 -0.27 -4.17 -3.89
N ASN A 152 0.14 -3.47 -4.95
CA ASN A 152 0.52 -4.10 -6.19
C ASN A 152 2.00 -4.50 -6.19
N ILE A 153 2.30 -5.74 -5.85
CA ILE A 153 3.63 -6.33 -6.04
C ILE A 153 3.86 -6.55 -7.53
N SER A 154 4.81 -5.82 -8.12
CA SER A 154 5.18 -5.90 -9.52
C SER A 154 6.30 -6.90 -9.78
N LYS A 155 7.20 -7.14 -8.81
CA LYS A 155 8.31 -8.06 -8.97
C LYS A 155 8.77 -8.65 -7.64
N VAL A 156 9.16 -9.93 -7.67
CA VAL A 156 9.77 -10.63 -6.53
C VAL A 156 11.02 -11.37 -7.00
N ILE A 157 12.12 -11.17 -6.30
CA ILE A 157 13.41 -11.79 -6.62
C ILE A 157 13.95 -12.48 -5.36
N LYS A 158 14.56 -13.65 -5.50
CA LYS A 158 15.33 -14.34 -4.44
C LYS A 158 16.67 -14.78 -4.98
N ASN A 159 17.76 -14.39 -4.31
CA ASN A 159 19.14 -14.74 -4.69
C ASN A 159 19.47 -14.48 -6.18
N GLY A 160 18.91 -13.40 -6.74
CA GLY A 160 19.05 -13.02 -8.15
C GLY A 160 18.09 -13.73 -9.12
N GLU A 161 17.32 -14.70 -8.66
CA GLU A 161 16.30 -15.38 -9.48
C GLU A 161 14.96 -14.64 -9.35
N VAL A 162 14.32 -14.34 -10.50
CA VAL A 162 12.99 -13.74 -10.56
C VAL A 162 11.95 -14.82 -10.29
N LEU A 163 11.27 -14.73 -9.13
CA LEU A 163 10.20 -15.66 -8.74
C LEU A 163 8.83 -15.22 -9.25
N PHE A 164 8.63 -13.91 -9.40
CA PHE A 164 7.40 -13.32 -9.90
C PHE A 164 7.71 -12.02 -10.63
N GLU A 165 7.06 -11.82 -11.75
CA GLU A 165 7.08 -10.57 -12.51
C GLU A 165 5.67 -10.31 -13.05
N GLY A 166 5.06 -9.24 -12.54
CA GLY A 166 3.72 -8.80 -12.93
C GLY A 166 3.72 -8.08 -14.28
N ASN A 167 2.54 -7.79 -14.77
CA ASN A 167 2.39 -7.01 -15.99
C ASN A 167 2.70 -5.52 -15.70
N GLU A 168 3.51 -4.89 -16.53
CA GLU A 168 3.88 -3.46 -16.37
C GLU A 168 2.81 -2.46 -16.84
N ASP A 169 1.65 -2.93 -17.31
CA ASP A 169 0.56 -2.04 -17.72
C ASP A 169 -0.16 -1.43 -16.51
N PRO A 170 0.02 -0.12 -16.22
CA PRO A 170 -0.59 0.53 -15.06
C PRO A 170 -2.11 0.40 -15.02
N SER A 171 -2.77 0.36 -16.18
CA SER A 171 -4.23 0.29 -16.27
C SER A 171 -4.80 -1.01 -15.70
N LYS A 172 -4.00 -2.08 -15.67
CA LYS A 172 -4.41 -3.38 -15.12
C LYS A 172 -4.28 -3.45 -13.60
N TYR A 173 -3.44 -2.60 -13.00
CA TYR A 173 -3.16 -2.61 -11.56
C TYR A 173 -3.97 -1.55 -10.80
N LEU A 174 -4.37 -0.50 -11.48
CA LEU A 174 -5.19 0.55 -10.87
C LEU A 174 -6.65 0.12 -10.68
N GLY A 175 -7.02 -1.09 -11.09
CA GLY A 175 -8.40 -1.57 -10.99
C GLY A 175 -9.40 -0.70 -11.76
N VAL A 176 -8.92 0.10 -12.71
CA VAL A 176 -9.74 1.06 -13.45
C VAL A 176 -10.54 0.31 -14.52
N PHE A 177 -11.66 -0.26 -14.11
CA PHE A 177 -12.60 -0.90 -15.03
C PHE A 177 -13.51 0.12 -15.70
N ILE A 178 -13.74 1.28 -15.04
CA ILE A 178 -14.58 2.36 -15.54
C ILE A 178 -13.72 3.57 -15.91
N ASP A 179 -13.94 4.14 -17.08
CA ASP A 179 -13.30 5.37 -17.53
C ASP A 179 -13.65 6.54 -16.59
N ARG A 180 -12.64 7.13 -15.95
CA ARG A 180 -12.80 8.27 -15.02
C ARG A 180 -13.16 9.58 -15.75
N SER A 181 -13.04 9.65 -17.08
CA SER A 181 -13.40 10.84 -17.85
C SER A 181 -14.90 11.19 -17.79
N ILE A 182 -15.73 10.23 -17.36
CA ILE A 182 -17.17 10.46 -17.13
C ILE A 182 -17.44 11.29 -15.86
N LEU A 183 -16.45 11.44 -14.96
CA LEU A 183 -16.63 12.15 -13.70
C LEU A 183 -16.72 13.66 -13.93
N ASN A 184 -17.76 14.26 -13.40
CA ASN A 184 -17.92 15.71 -13.31
C ASN A 184 -18.68 16.10 -12.04
N VAL A 185 -18.51 17.33 -11.60
CA VAL A 185 -19.07 17.80 -10.31
C VAL A 185 -20.59 17.70 -10.24
N ASN A 186 -21.29 18.02 -11.32
CA ASN A 186 -22.76 18.00 -11.33
C ASN A 186 -23.29 16.57 -11.16
N ASP A 187 -22.73 15.63 -11.90
CA ASP A 187 -23.14 14.23 -11.84
C ASP A 187 -22.77 13.58 -10.50
N ILE A 188 -21.58 13.93 -9.93
CA ILE A 188 -21.18 13.49 -8.58
C ILE A 188 -22.19 13.98 -7.56
N PHE A 189 -22.59 15.25 -7.63
CA PHE A 189 -23.58 15.84 -6.73
C PHE A 189 -24.95 15.17 -6.88
N GLU A 190 -25.40 14.95 -8.12
CA GLU A 190 -26.66 14.24 -8.40
C GLU A 190 -26.62 12.82 -7.84
N PHE A 191 -25.54 12.06 -8.12
CA PHE A 191 -25.36 10.71 -7.61
C PHE A 191 -25.40 10.68 -6.07
N ALA A 192 -24.66 11.57 -5.41
CA ALA A 192 -24.60 11.63 -3.95
C ALA A 192 -25.97 11.89 -3.30
N ASN A 193 -26.85 12.63 -3.98
CA ASN A 193 -28.19 12.94 -3.48
C ASN A 193 -29.25 11.88 -3.84
N THR A 194 -28.99 11.02 -4.83
CA THR A 194 -29.97 10.06 -5.35
C THR A 194 -29.59 8.60 -5.14
N VAL A 195 -28.34 8.31 -4.74
CA VAL A 195 -27.88 6.93 -4.53
C VAL A 195 -28.69 6.24 -3.43
N ASP A 196 -29.19 5.03 -3.73
CA ASP A 196 -29.80 4.20 -2.68
C ASP A 196 -28.72 3.68 -1.71
N ILE A 197 -28.87 4.00 -0.44
CA ILE A 197 -27.95 3.59 0.63
C ILE A 197 -27.71 2.08 0.62
N LYS A 198 -28.70 1.29 0.20
CA LYS A 198 -28.54 -0.18 0.10
C LYS A 198 -27.45 -0.59 -0.89
N HIS A 199 -27.23 0.19 -1.94
CA HIS A 199 -26.20 -0.11 -2.96
C HIS A 199 -24.78 0.22 -2.50
N ILE A 200 -24.63 1.12 -1.51
CA ILE A 200 -23.35 1.54 -0.95
C ILE A 200 -23.16 1.10 0.51
N LYS A 201 -24.10 0.32 1.05
CA LYS A 201 -24.08 -0.07 2.46
C LYS A 201 -22.77 -0.76 2.87
N GLU A 202 -22.30 -1.68 2.05
CA GLU A 202 -21.04 -2.39 2.29
C GLU A 202 -19.84 -1.43 2.37
N LEU A 203 -19.79 -0.44 1.49
CA LEU A 203 -18.75 0.60 1.49
C LEU A 203 -18.85 1.50 2.72
N LEU A 204 -20.06 1.84 3.16
CA LEU A 204 -20.29 2.63 4.38
C LEU A 204 -19.89 1.83 5.63
N ASP A 205 -20.27 0.57 5.70
CA ASP A 205 -19.92 -0.29 6.83
C ASP A 205 -18.39 -0.44 6.99
N MET A 206 -17.63 -0.48 5.90
CA MET A 206 -16.15 -0.48 5.93
C MET A 206 -15.55 0.81 6.53
N GLN A 207 -16.23 1.95 6.39
CA GLN A 207 -15.75 3.24 6.91
C GLN A 207 -16.08 3.46 8.39
N ILE A 208 -17.02 2.69 8.95
CA ILE A 208 -17.52 2.86 10.33
C ILE A 208 -16.81 1.91 11.32
N ASN A 209 -16.30 0.78 10.84
CA ASN A 209 -15.58 -0.23 11.62
C ASN A 209 -14.07 -0.01 11.62
#